data_7f468168a19752f0057390c4c8e21a0c
#
_entry.id   7f468168a19752f0057390c4c8e21a0c
#
_cell.length_a   1.000
_cell.length_b   1.000
_cell.length_c   1.000
_cell.angle_alpha   90.00
_cell.angle_beta   90.00
_cell.angle_gamma   90.00
#
_symmetry.space_group_name_H-M   'P 1'
#
loop_
_entity.id
_entity.type
_entity.pdbx_description
1 polymer ?
#
loop_
_entity_poly.entity_id
_entity_poly.type
_entity_poly.pdbx_seq_one_letter_code
_entity_poly.pdbx_strand_id
1 'polypeptide(L)'
;MNIEIFLHCETRLGTPHIRCTIDEGAPFFDGAAQEHISTTVGVAPGFHELVISHYNKQDHDHVLDDAGNIVIDKHVEIQGIGIDDIAFNIDELRQAHFYPVYNPVYYQQQLDQGTPLPPSISPNLYLGHNGIWKLNFHTPFVEYIIQRRKNLAVNLDNTIFQSDVELLAQTKAWIQAQRDIVWNT
;
A
#
# COMPACT_ATOMS: atom_id res chain seq x y z
N MET A 1 10.47 11.82 9.18
CA MET A 1 9.41 11.32 8.29
C MET A 1 8.39 10.58 9.13
N ASN A 2 7.15 10.98 9.09
CA ASN A 2 6.02 10.25 9.69
C ASN A 2 5.50 9.21 8.70
N ILE A 3 5.20 7.99 9.16
CA ILE A 3 4.62 6.92 8.34
C ILE A 3 3.33 6.45 9.00
N GLU A 4 2.29 6.34 8.21
CA GLU A 4 1.00 5.79 8.59
C GLU A 4 0.65 4.63 7.68
N ILE A 5 0.22 3.51 8.25
CA ILE A 5 -0.19 2.30 7.52
C ILE A 5 -1.58 1.93 8.03
N PHE A 6 -2.53 1.83 7.13
CA PHE A 6 -3.90 1.42 7.39
C PHE A 6 -4.11 0.01 6.83
N LEU A 7 -4.56 -0.90 7.70
CA LEU A 7 -4.71 -2.30 7.38
C LEU A 7 -6.12 -2.79 7.72
N HIS A 8 -6.59 -3.78 6.98
CA HIS A 8 -7.66 -4.66 7.39
C HIS A 8 -7.11 -6.07 7.58
N CYS A 9 -7.51 -6.73 8.65
CA CYS A 9 -6.98 -8.05 9.01
C CYS A 9 -8.12 -9.02 9.32
N GLU A 10 -8.09 -10.19 8.70
CA GLU A 10 -8.98 -11.28 9.11
C GLU A 10 -8.40 -11.98 10.35
N THR A 11 -9.11 -11.91 11.45
CA THR A 11 -8.63 -12.38 12.76
C THR A 11 -9.34 -13.62 13.30
N ARG A 12 -10.39 -14.14 12.63
CA ARG A 12 -11.14 -15.33 13.06
C ARG A 12 -10.27 -16.59 13.19
N LEU A 13 -9.17 -16.66 12.46
CA LEU A 13 -8.19 -17.74 12.49
C LEU A 13 -6.90 -17.36 13.24
N GLY A 14 -7.01 -16.40 14.16
CA GLY A 14 -5.88 -15.82 14.87
C GLY A 14 -5.32 -14.59 14.16
N THR A 15 -4.73 -13.69 14.94
CA THR A 15 -4.24 -12.42 14.43
C THR A 15 -3.03 -12.63 13.51
N PRO A 16 -3.05 -12.06 12.28
CA PRO A 16 -1.87 -12.00 11.44
C PRO A 16 -0.74 -11.24 12.14
N HIS A 17 0.50 -11.66 11.92
CA HIS A 17 1.68 -10.92 12.37
C HIS A 17 2.40 -10.31 11.19
N ILE A 18 2.80 -9.07 11.36
CA ILE A 18 3.56 -8.34 10.35
C ILE A 18 4.82 -7.72 10.94
N ARG A 19 5.77 -7.48 10.05
CA ARG A 19 6.96 -6.69 10.32
C ARG A 19 7.06 -5.59 9.27
N CYS A 20 7.31 -4.36 9.73
CA CYS A 20 7.47 -3.21 8.85
C CYS A 20 8.88 -2.63 9.00
N THR A 21 9.57 -2.44 7.86
CA THR A 21 10.89 -1.81 7.80
C THR A 21 10.94 -0.76 6.71
N ILE A 22 11.92 0.15 6.81
CA ILE A 22 12.37 0.96 5.68
C ILE A 22 13.72 0.41 5.27
N ASP A 23 13.89 0.16 3.98
CA ASP A 23 15.08 -0.47 3.42
C ASP A 23 15.38 -1.80 4.13
N GLU A 24 16.64 -2.08 4.43
CA GLU A 24 17.10 -3.21 5.24
C GLU A 24 17.28 -2.84 6.72
N GLY A 25 16.67 -1.73 7.16
CA GLY A 25 16.81 -1.21 8.52
C GLY A 25 16.13 -2.04 9.60
N ALA A 26 16.32 -1.63 10.84
CA ALA A 26 15.60 -2.23 11.97
C ALA A 26 14.09 -2.05 11.80
N PRO A 27 13.27 -3.04 12.20
CA PRO A 27 11.83 -2.91 12.12
C PRO A 27 11.34 -1.76 13.03
N PHE A 28 10.48 -0.91 12.47
CA PHE A 28 9.76 0.08 13.25
C PHE A 28 8.44 -0.45 13.80
N PHE A 29 7.98 -1.60 13.30
CA PHE A 29 6.89 -2.39 13.81
C PHE A 29 7.17 -3.88 13.62
N ASP A 30 6.90 -4.71 14.64
CA ASP A 30 7.03 -6.17 14.58
C ASP A 30 6.07 -6.81 15.61
N GLY A 31 5.02 -7.49 15.14
CA GLY A 31 4.04 -8.12 16.00
C GLY A 31 2.68 -8.34 15.37
N ALA A 32 1.66 -8.50 16.22
CA ALA A 32 0.27 -8.65 15.79
C ALA A 32 -0.19 -7.43 14.98
N ALA A 33 -0.75 -7.66 13.80
CA ALA A 33 -1.20 -6.60 12.92
C ALA A 33 -2.30 -5.75 13.60
N GLN A 34 -2.23 -4.45 13.40
CA GLN A 34 -3.16 -3.45 13.91
C GLN A 34 -3.81 -2.75 12.72
N GLU A 35 -5.05 -2.29 12.88
CA GLU A 35 -5.75 -1.56 11.83
C GLU A 35 -5.04 -0.26 11.43
N HIS A 36 -4.32 0.35 12.36
CA HIS A 36 -3.54 1.57 12.12
C HIS A 36 -2.20 1.49 12.85
N ILE A 37 -1.13 1.68 12.10
CA ILE A 37 0.25 1.82 12.59
C ILE A 37 0.73 3.20 12.24
N SER A 38 1.15 3.97 13.24
CA SER A 38 1.74 5.30 13.06
C SER A 38 3.09 5.37 13.77
N THR A 39 4.09 5.86 13.06
CA THR A 39 5.45 5.97 13.61
C THR A 39 6.24 7.08 12.93
N THR A 40 7.29 7.55 13.62
CA THR A 40 8.26 8.47 13.04
C THR A 40 9.60 7.77 12.89
N VAL A 41 10.13 7.76 11.68
CA VAL A 41 11.44 7.19 11.35
C VAL A 41 12.39 8.25 10.79
N GLY A 42 13.66 8.13 11.14
CA GLY A 42 14.73 8.95 10.56
C GLY A 42 15.23 8.29 9.28
N VAL A 43 15.08 8.96 8.12
CA VAL A 43 15.66 8.53 6.85
C VAL A 43 16.43 9.67 6.20
N ALA A 44 17.51 9.36 5.50
CA ALA A 44 18.25 10.34 4.69
C ALA A 44 17.45 10.73 3.44
N PRO A 45 17.75 11.87 2.79
CA PRO A 45 17.22 12.11 1.44
C PRO A 45 17.68 11.03 0.47
N GLY A 46 16.76 10.54 -0.38
CA GLY A 46 17.08 9.54 -1.38
C GLY A 46 15.95 8.55 -1.66
N PHE A 47 16.30 7.48 -2.34
CA PHE A 47 15.40 6.36 -2.67
C PHE A 47 15.27 5.43 -1.46
N HIS A 48 14.04 4.99 -1.20
CA HIS A 48 13.68 4.11 -0.08
C HIS A 48 12.68 3.05 -0.51
N GLU A 49 12.67 1.94 0.23
CA GLU A 49 11.71 0.86 0.08
C GLU A 49 10.97 0.65 1.42
N LEU A 50 9.65 0.86 1.45
CA LEU A 50 8.80 0.42 2.55
C LEU A 50 8.52 -1.07 2.34
N VAL A 51 8.82 -1.86 3.36
CA VAL A 51 8.64 -3.31 3.36
C VAL A 51 7.65 -3.71 4.44
N ILE A 52 6.60 -4.45 4.05
CA ILE A 52 5.65 -5.07 4.98
C ILE A 52 5.73 -6.59 4.78
N SER A 53 6.18 -7.31 5.79
CA SER A 53 6.28 -8.77 5.77
C SER A 53 5.14 -9.38 6.58
N HIS A 54 4.37 -10.31 6.00
CA HIS A 54 3.44 -11.19 6.70
C HIS A 54 4.11 -12.55 6.92
N TYR A 55 4.17 -13.06 8.17
CA TYR A 55 5.07 -14.19 8.46
C TYR A 55 4.52 -15.30 9.36
N ASN A 56 3.28 -15.20 9.89
CA ASN A 56 2.75 -16.20 10.80
C ASN A 56 1.55 -16.99 10.28
N LYS A 57 1.30 -16.97 8.96
CA LYS A 57 0.26 -17.82 8.37
C LYS A 57 0.72 -19.26 8.30
N GLN A 58 -0.18 -20.18 8.74
CA GLN A 58 0.01 -21.62 8.69
C GLN A 58 -0.87 -22.22 7.58
N ASP A 59 -0.56 -23.44 7.16
CA ASP A 59 -1.30 -24.13 6.10
C ASP A 59 -2.79 -24.35 6.40
N HIS A 60 -3.15 -24.40 7.69
CA HIS A 60 -4.53 -24.59 8.15
C HIS A 60 -5.25 -23.28 8.51
N ASP A 61 -4.63 -22.12 8.29
CA ASP A 61 -5.22 -20.80 8.55
C ASP A 61 -6.18 -20.37 7.45
N HIS A 62 -7.01 -21.29 6.97
CA HIS A 62 -8.13 -21.05 6.07
C HIS A 62 -9.28 -22.03 6.33
N VAL A 63 -10.50 -21.64 5.99
CA VAL A 63 -11.68 -22.49 6.03
C VAL A 63 -12.22 -22.65 4.62
N LEU A 64 -12.50 -23.89 4.24
CA LEU A 64 -13.11 -24.22 2.95
C LEU A 64 -14.60 -24.50 3.13
N ASP A 65 -15.40 -24.18 2.12
CA ASP A 65 -16.77 -24.67 1.98
C ASP A 65 -16.81 -26.10 1.44
N ASP A 66 -18.02 -26.67 1.32
CA ASP A 66 -18.22 -28.03 0.83
C ASP A 66 -17.78 -28.20 -0.66
N ALA A 67 -17.63 -27.13 -1.41
CA ALA A 67 -17.13 -27.11 -2.78
C ALA A 67 -15.61 -26.93 -2.87
N GLY A 68 -14.92 -26.73 -1.74
CA GLY A 68 -13.48 -26.53 -1.67
C GLY A 68 -13.03 -25.07 -1.89
N ASN A 69 -13.94 -24.09 -1.86
CA ASN A 69 -13.57 -22.70 -1.96
C ASN A 69 -13.20 -22.13 -0.59
N ILE A 70 -12.22 -21.23 -0.56
CA ILE A 70 -11.83 -20.54 0.68
C ILE A 70 -12.93 -19.54 1.06
N VAL A 71 -13.55 -19.72 2.24
CA VAL A 71 -14.57 -18.82 2.80
C VAL A 71 -14.05 -17.95 3.94
N ILE A 72 -12.99 -18.39 4.60
CA ILE A 72 -12.23 -17.59 5.58
C ILE A 72 -10.76 -17.84 5.31
N ASP A 73 -9.98 -16.78 5.26
CA ASP A 73 -8.54 -16.87 5.08
C ASP A 73 -7.85 -15.87 6.02
N LYS A 74 -6.82 -16.31 6.74
CA LYS A 74 -5.99 -15.42 7.54
C LYS A 74 -5.13 -14.58 6.60
N HIS A 75 -5.39 -13.29 6.57
CA HIS A 75 -4.73 -12.37 5.65
C HIS A 75 -4.56 -10.97 6.24
N VAL A 76 -3.77 -10.19 5.56
CA VAL A 76 -3.63 -8.73 5.76
C VAL A 76 -3.96 -8.04 4.45
N GLU A 77 -4.80 -7.03 4.50
CA GLU A 77 -5.10 -6.15 3.37
C GLU A 77 -4.58 -4.74 3.67
N ILE A 78 -3.80 -4.18 2.75
CA ILE A 78 -3.29 -2.82 2.85
C ILE A 78 -4.36 -1.88 2.30
N GLN A 79 -4.96 -1.07 3.17
CA GLN A 79 -6.00 -0.12 2.81
C GLN A 79 -5.46 1.26 2.49
N GLY A 80 -4.31 1.62 3.06
CA GLY A 80 -3.69 2.91 2.82
C GLY A 80 -2.29 3.03 3.38
N ILE A 81 -1.50 3.88 2.78
CA ILE A 81 -0.18 4.31 3.25
C ILE A 81 -0.12 5.83 3.19
N GLY A 82 0.35 6.45 4.25
CA GLY A 82 0.66 7.87 4.34
C GLY A 82 2.12 8.12 4.70
N ILE A 83 2.71 9.15 4.14
CA ILE A 83 4.04 9.65 4.49
C ILE A 83 3.97 11.17 4.64
N ASP A 84 4.37 11.69 5.82
CA ASP A 84 4.35 13.13 6.15
C ASP A 84 3.00 13.79 5.82
N ASP A 85 1.90 13.15 6.30
CA ASP A 85 0.50 13.56 6.10
C ASP A 85 0.00 13.51 4.65
N ILE A 86 0.76 12.93 3.73
CA ILE A 86 0.39 12.75 2.33
C ILE A 86 0.09 11.27 2.06
N ALA A 87 -1.16 10.96 1.76
CA ALA A 87 -1.56 9.61 1.39
C ALA A 87 -1.14 9.27 -0.05
N PHE A 88 -0.66 8.04 -0.24
CA PHE A 88 -0.59 7.44 -1.57
C PHE A 88 -2.01 7.22 -2.11
N ASN A 89 -2.24 7.54 -3.36
CA ASN A 89 -3.48 7.14 -4.02
C ASN A 89 -3.42 5.65 -4.44
N ILE A 90 -4.55 5.10 -4.87
CA ILE A 90 -4.65 3.68 -5.19
C ILE A 90 -3.74 3.27 -6.35
N ASP A 91 -3.53 4.13 -7.34
CA ASP A 91 -2.67 3.82 -8.49
C ASP A 91 -1.18 3.87 -8.12
N GLU A 92 -0.83 4.69 -7.14
CA GLU A 92 0.49 4.72 -6.54
C GLU A 92 0.76 3.45 -5.73
N LEU A 93 -0.21 2.97 -4.93
CA LEU A 93 -0.10 1.72 -4.18
C LEU A 93 -0.07 0.49 -5.08
N ARG A 94 -0.74 0.51 -6.22
CA ARG A 94 -0.73 -0.58 -7.22
C ARG A 94 0.63 -0.82 -7.86
N GLN A 95 1.60 0.07 -7.68
CA GLN A 95 2.98 -0.15 -8.14
C GLN A 95 3.82 -0.97 -7.16
N ALA A 96 3.26 -1.28 -6.00
CA ALA A 96 3.89 -2.20 -5.07
C ALA A 96 3.88 -3.64 -5.59
N HIS A 97 4.84 -4.42 -5.13
CA HIS A 97 4.98 -5.83 -5.45
C HIS A 97 4.86 -6.67 -4.19
N PHE A 98 4.10 -7.74 -4.26
CA PHE A 98 4.06 -8.76 -3.23
C PHE A 98 4.83 -9.99 -3.71
N TYR A 99 5.74 -10.48 -2.88
CA TYR A 99 6.55 -11.67 -3.10
C TYR A 99 6.08 -12.76 -2.13
N PRO A 100 5.11 -13.60 -2.53
CA PRO A 100 4.56 -14.62 -1.67
C PRO A 100 5.56 -15.74 -1.41
N VAL A 101 5.54 -16.29 -0.21
CA VAL A 101 6.20 -17.53 0.16
C VAL A 101 5.15 -18.63 0.15
N TYR A 102 5.14 -19.43 -0.91
CA TYR A 102 4.19 -20.52 -1.08
C TYR A 102 4.59 -21.73 -0.26
N ASN A 103 3.60 -22.46 0.26
CA ASN A 103 3.84 -23.81 0.78
C ASN A 103 4.44 -24.69 -0.32
N PRO A 104 5.55 -25.42 -0.07
CA PRO A 104 6.22 -26.24 -1.08
C PRO A 104 5.32 -27.31 -1.71
N VAL A 105 4.43 -27.93 -0.91
CA VAL A 105 3.50 -28.94 -1.42
C VAL A 105 2.48 -28.32 -2.37
N TYR A 106 1.89 -27.18 -1.97
CA TYR A 106 0.96 -26.44 -2.81
C TYR A 106 1.64 -25.95 -4.10
N TYR A 107 2.84 -25.42 -4.00
CA TYR A 107 3.61 -24.96 -5.16
C TYR A 107 3.85 -26.10 -6.16
N GLN A 108 4.25 -27.28 -5.67
CA GLN A 108 4.48 -28.44 -6.52
C GLN A 108 3.18 -28.93 -7.17
N GLN A 109 2.08 -28.98 -6.44
CA GLN A 109 0.75 -29.35 -6.98
C GLN A 109 0.34 -28.44 -8.14
N GLN A 110 0.57 -27.12 -8.00
CA GLN A 110 0.25 -26.17 -9.05
C GLN A 110 1.15 -26.35 -10.29
N LEU A 111 2.42 -26.66 -10.09
CA LEU A 111 3.31 -27.02 -11.20
C LEU A 111 2.85 -28.27 -11.95
N ASP A 112 2.47 -29.33 -11.21
CA ASP A 112 2.00 -30.61 -11.78
C ASP A 112 0.69 -30.44 -12.56
N GLN A 113 -0.14 -29.46 -12.18
CA GLN A 113 -1.38 -29.09 -12.87
C GLN A 113 -1.16 -28.16 -14.07
N GLY A 114 0.08 -27.72 -14.33
CA GLY A 114 0.39 -26.79 -15.40
C GLY A 114 -0.02 -25.33 -15.12
N THR A 115 -0.25 -24.98 -13.86
CA THR A 115 -0.64 -23.63 -13.38
C THR A 115 0.42 -23.04 -12.46
N PRO A 116 1.62 -22.70 -12.95
CA PRO A 116 2.72 -22.25 -12.12
C PRO A 116 2.34 -20.95 -11.40
N LEU A 117 2.65 -20.90 -10.09
CA LEU A 117 2.42 -19.71 -9.27
C LEU A 117 3.44 -18.63 -9.60
N PRO A 118 3.03 -17.36 -9.69
CA PRO A 118 3.95 -16.27 -10.00
C PRO A 118 4.92 -16.00 -8.83
N PRO A 119 6.20 -15.69 -9.10
CA PRO A 119 7.17 -15.35 -8.05
C PRO A 119 6.87 -14.01 -7.39
N SER A 120 6.12 -13.13 -8.05
CA SER A 120 5.63 -11.88 -7.52
C SER A 120 4.26 -11.53 -8.11
N ILE A 121 3.48 -10.78 -7.36
CA ILE A 121 2.14 -10.34 -7.73
C ILE A 121 2.10 -8.81 -7.69
N SER A 122 1.70 -8.19 -8.79
CA SER A 122 1.48 -6.74 -8.90
C SER A 122 0.34 -6.50 -9.92
N PRO A 123 -0.60 -5.62 -9.64
CA PRO A 123 -0.82 -4.92 -8.37
C PRO A 123 -1.36 -5.88 -7.30
N ASN A 124 -0.90 -5.74 -6.05
CA ASN A 124 -1.46 -6.52 -4.96
C ASN A 124 -1.43 -5.75 -3.63
N LEU A 125 -2.59 -5.64 -2.99
CA LEU A 125 -2.75 -5.09 -1.65
C LEU A 125 -3.23 -6.15 -0.65
N TYR A 126 -3.48 -7.38 -1.12
CA TYR A 126 -3.95 -8.51 -0.34
C TYR A 126 -2.82 -9.50 -0.09
N LEU A 127 -2.40 -9.65 1.17
CA LEU A 127 -1.33 -10.54 1.60
C LEU A 127 -1.94 -11.84 2.16
N GLY A 128 -2.45 -12.69 1.27
CA GLY A 128 -3.06 -13.98 1.60
C GLY A 128 -2.06 -15.11 1.86
N HIS A 129 -0.76 -14.87 1.70
CA HIS A 129 0.33 -15.78 2.01
C HIS A 129 1.33 -15.11 2.94
N ASN A 130 2.18 -15.88 3.61
CA ASN A 130 3.43 -15.32 4.11
C ASN A 130 4.21 -14.74 2.94
N GLY A 131 4.94 -13.68 3.17
CA GLY A 131 5.67 -13.04 2.09
C GLY A 131 6.01 -11.59 2.39
N ILE A 132 6.52 -10.91 1.39
CA ILE A 132 7.07 -9.56 1.51
C ILE A 132 6.37 -8.66 0.49
N TRP A 133 5.72 -7.61 0.98
CA TRP A 133 5.17 -6.54 0.16
C TRP A 133 6.13 -5.34 0.19
N LYS A 134 6.37 -4.74 -0.98
CA LYS A 134 7.37 -3.69 -1.17
C LYS A 134 6.78 -2.52 -1.94
N LEU A 135 6.99 -1.31 -1.41
CA LEU A 135 6.63 -0.06 -2.05
C LEU A 135 7.83 0.88 -2.09
N ASN A 136 8.21 1.29 -3.27
CA ASN A 136 9.30 2.23 -3.48
C ASN A 136 8.82 3.68 -3.39
N PHE A 137 9.61 4.53 -2.75
CA PHE A 137 9.39 5.97 -2.68
C PHE A 137 10.72 6.73 -2.58
N HIS A 138 10.65 8.06 -2.64
CA HIS A 138 11.83 8.92 -2.54
C HIS A 138 11.60 10.02 -1.51
N THR A 139 12.64 10.44 -0.79
CA THR A 139 12.61 11.59 0.12
C THR A 139 13.45 12.75 -0.42
N PRO A 140 13.04 14.02 -0.25
CA PRO A 140 11.84 14.52 0.42
C PRO A 140 10.54 14.05 -0.27
N PHE A 141 9.59 13.52 0.52
CA PHE A 141 8.40 12.85 -0.03
C PHE A 141 7.48 13.80 -0.81
N VAL A 142 7.32 15.03 -0.34
CA VAL A 142 6.48 16.05 -1.01
C VAL A 142 6.94 16.28 -2.46
N GLU A 143 8.25 16.44 -2.69
CA GLU A 143 8.81 16.67 -4.02
C GLU A 143 8.61 15.44 -4.91
N TYR A 144 8.87 14.26 -4.37
CA TYR A 144 8.67 12.99 -5.06
C TYR A 144 7.23 12.80 -5.52
N ILE A 145 6.24 12.99 -4.63
CA ILE A 145 4.84 12.75 -4.96
C ILE A 145 4.31 13.78 -5.98
N ILE A 146 4.74 15.04 -5.88
CA ILE A 146 4.39 16.06 -6.86
C ILE A 146 4.94 15.69 -8.25
N GLN A 147 6.22 15.30 -8.33
CA GLN A 147 6.84 14.92 -9.60
C GLN A 147 6.18 13.68 -10.20
N ARG A 148 5.88 12.68 -9.35
CA ARG A 148 5.22 11.45 -9.75
C ARG A 148 3.82 11.71 -10.30
N ARG A 149 3.00 12.52 -9.61
CA ARG A 149 1.65 12.87 -10.04
C ARG A 149 1.64 13.71 -11.32
N LYS A 150 2.63 14.58 -11.50
CA LYS A 150 2.83 15.28 -12.77
C LYS A 150 3.13 14.32 -13.93
N ASN A 151 3.99 13.33 -13.71
CA ASN A 151 4.34 12.35 -14.73
C ASN A 151 3.15 11.43 -15.08
N LEU A 152 2.35 11.05 -14.10
CA LEU A 152 1.10 10.30 -14.30
C LEU A 152 0.07 11.13 -15.06
N ALA A 153 -0.07 12.42 -14.76
CA ALA A 153 -1.00 13.33 -15.44
C ALA A 153 -0.61 13.59 -16.90
N VAL A 154 0.69 13.60 -17.22
CA VAL A 154 1.17 13.72 -18.61
C VAL A 154 0.84 12.46 -19.43
N ASN A 155 0.70 11.31 -18.79
CA ASN A 155 0.32 10.04 -19.43
C ASN A 155 -1.19 9.82 -19.51
N LEU A 156 -1.98 10.53 -18.69
CA LEU A 156 -3.42 10.60 -18.81
C LEU A 156 -3.75 11.73 -19.78
N ASP A 157 -4.50 11.37 -20.83
CA ASP A 157 -4.95 12.24 -21.91
C ASP A 157 -5.07 13.72 -21.51
N ASN A 158 -4.48 14.63 -22.29
CA ASN A 158 -4.39 16.07 -22.02
C ASN A 158 -5.71 16.74 -21.56
N THR A 159 -6.86 16.12 -21.81
CA THR A 159 -8.19 16.57 -21.41
C THR A 159 -8.43 16.53 -19.89
N ILE A 160 -7.89 15.54 -19.17
CA ILE A 160 -8.05 15.41 -17.70
C ILE A 160 -7.17 16.44 -16.98
N PHE A 161 -5.96 16.68 -17.50
CA PHE A 161 -5.06 17.66 -16.92
C PHE A 161 -5.58 19.11 -17.05
N GLN A 162 -6.23 19.46 -18.19
CA GLN A 162 -6.86 20.77 -18.35
C GLN A 162 -8.00 20.99 -17.37
N SER A 163 -8.85 19.99 -17.14
CA SER A 163 -9.96 20.09 -16.16
C SER A 163 -9.46 20.29 -14.72
N ASP A 164 -8.38 19.66 -14.32
CA ASP A 164 -7.81 19.81 -12.98
C ASP A 164 -7.14 21.17 -12.78
N VAL A 165 -6.46 21.70 -13.81
CA VAL A 165 -5.88 23.05 -13.78
C VAL A 165 -6.99 24.11 -13.73
N GLU A 166 -8.07 23.92 -14.49
CA GLU A 166 -9.22 24.82 -14.48
C GLU A 166 -9.95 24.76 -13.14
N LEU A 167 -10.14 23.57 -12.55
CA LEU A 167 -10.74 23.40 -11.22
C LEU A 167 -9.89 24.06 -10.12
N LEU A 168 -8.56 23.93 -10.20
CA LEU A 168 -7.64 24.59 -9.27
C LEU A 168 -7.67 26.11 -9.41
N ALA A 169 -7.78 26.63 -10.63
CA ALA A 169 -7.91 28.05 -10.89
C ALA A 169 -9.25 28.61 -10.36
N GLN A 170 -10.35 27.89 -10.57
CA GLN A 170 -11.67 28.23 -10.05
C GLN A 170 -11.68 28.21 -8.52
N THR A 171 -11.07 27.20 -7.90
CA THR A 171 -10.98 27.07 -6.43
C THR A 171 -10.16 28.22 -5.84
N LYS A 172 -9.05 28.59 -6.45
CA LYS A 172 -8.24 29.75 -6.02
C LYS A 172 -9.02 31.07 -6.17
N ALA A 173 -9.72 31.25 -7.27
CA ALA A 173 -10.55 32.45 -7.49
C ALA A 173 -11.69 32.55 -6.46
N TRP A 174 -12.33 31.43 -6.15
CA TRP A 174 -13.36 31.35 -5.12
C TRP A 174 -12.82 31.69 -3.72
N ILE A 175 -11.67 31.12 -3.32
CA ILE A 175 -11.00 31.43 -2.04
C ILE A 175 -10.66 32.91 -1.96
N GLN A 176 -10.13 33.50 -3.03
CA GLN A 176 -9.79 34.92 -3.07
C GLN A 176 -11.04 35.79 -2.91
N ALA A 177 -12.12 35.47 -3.59
CA ALA A 177 -13.40 36.19 -3.48
C ALA A 177 -13.98 36.12 -2.05
N GLN A 178 -13.87 34.98 -1.37
CA GLN A 178 -14.30 34.85 0.04
C GLN A 178 -13.41 35.70 0.99
N ARG A 179 -12.12 35.76 0.75
CA ARG A 179 -11.21 36.63 1.50
C ARG A 179 -11.56 38.12 1.35
N ASP A 180 -11.81 38.55 0.14
CA ASP A 180 -12.13 39.95 -0.15
C ASP A 180 -13.47 40.39 0.50
N ILE A 181 -14.44 39.47 0.69
CA ILE A 181 -15.66 39.71 1.43
C ILE A 181 -15.39 39.88 2.93
N VAL A 182 -14.55 39.05 3.53
CA VAL A 182 -14.26 39.06 4.98
C VAL A 182 -13.42 40.26 5.41
N TRP A 183 -12.60 40.85 4.52
CA TRP A 183 -11.75 41.99 4.86
C TRP A 183 -12.35 43.37 4.50
N ASN A 184 -13.51 43.40 3.82
CA ASN A 184 -14.21 44.63 3.45
C ASN A 184 -15.51 44.87 4.27
N THR A 185 -15.72 44.08 5.33
CA THR A 185 -16.76 44.24 6.34
C THR A 185 -16.14 44.55 7.69
#